data_b60cfcaccead7261559de1735e5ff380
#
_entry.id   b60cfcaccead7261559de1735e5ff380
#
_cell.length_a   1.000
_cell.length_b   1.000
_cell.length_c   1.000
_cell.angle_alpha   90.00
_cell.angle_beta   90.00
_cell.angle_gamma   90.00
#
_symmetry.space_group_name_H-M   'P 1'
#
loop_
_entity.id
_entity.type
_entity.pdbx_description
1 polymer ?
#
loop_
_entity_poly.entity_id
_entity_poly.type
_entity_poly.pdbx_seq_one_letter_code
_entity_poly.pdbx_strand_id
1 'polypeptide(L)'
;MPTLRDVAQLLAKNEMSATEHVRATLDALDGLLGTPWENLVAARNDDAALAAAARAGEAIAAGDWIGPLHGIAVAVKDNIDVAGMPTRCGSAVLAGAPPAANDARIVARLREAGAIVVAKTHLHEFAYGPTGAINASGPAAHPHDPNLVPGGSSSGSAALVAKGVVPVAIGTDTGCSTRTPASLCGIVGMKPSFDALPTSGAFPLSTTFDHIGLLAADVLDVSLAWGALPGIAHVRTPVAGLRVGRLRGANWDVADPAIAAAVDAACRALVDAGAEVLDVELPETEQFLAAYPIITGSEAYETHRQWFEHAPERYQPATAALLDAQKDRPAVEYLHAARTIERLRRQALSRLRGELGLDALVTATTPLRAVSQEQALSADPAVARTPLLRMCIPFNALGIPAISVPAPGVEGDPIGIQVIGLPTTAGGHGSHPAESAALACALAVG
;
A
#
# COMPACT_ATOMS: atom_id res chain seq x y z
N MET A 1 11.82 -10.51 14.32
CA MET A 1 10.43 -10.89 14.04
C MET A 1 10.44 -11.98 13.01
N PRO A 2 9.58 -12.99 13.13
CA PRO A 2 9.52 -14.00 12.09
C PRO A 2 8.96 -13.37 10.82
N THR A 3 9.67 -13.56 9.71
CA THR A 3 9.22 -13.16 8.38
C THR A 3 8.09 -14.09 7.91
N LEU A 4 7.38 -13.71 6.84
CA LEU A 4 6.40 -14.63 6.21
C LEU A 4 7.06 -15.97 5.87
N ARG A 5 8.26 -15.93 5.32
CA ARG A 5 9.02 -17.14 4.94
C ARG A 5 9.33 -18.03 6.14
N ASP A 6 9.78 -17.43 7.27
CA ASP A 6 10.11 -18.18 8.48
C ASP A 6 8.86 -18.90 9.02
N VAL A 7 7.75 -18.18 9.16
CA VAL A 7 6.48 -18.76 9.64
C VAL A 7 5.98 -19.84 8.68
N ALA A 8 5.95 -19.57 7.37
CA ALA A 8 5.51 -20.54 6.38
C ALA A 8 6.37 -21.83 6.42
N GLN A 9 7.68 -21.69 6.62
CA GLN A 9 8.59 -22.84 6.72
C GLN A 9 8.33 -23.66 7.98
N LEU A 10 8.11 -23.01 9.15
CA LEU A 10 7.79 -23.70 10.40
C LEU A 10 6.45 -24.45 10.30
N LEU A 11 5.44 -23.83 9.70
CA LEU A 11 4.13 -24.45 9.47
C LEU A 11 4.25 -25.65 8.51
N ALA A 12 4.93 -25.49 7.37
CA ALA A 12 5.10 -26.55 6.38
C ALA A 12 5.85 -27.78 6.93
N LYS A 13 6.74 -27.59 7.91
CA LYS A 13 7.50 -28.67 8.58
C LYS A 13 6.79 -29.23 9.81
N ASN A 14 5.60 -28.73 10.18
CA ASN A 14 4.93 -29.02 11.46
C ASN A 14 5.80 -28.72 12.69
N GLU A 15 6.74 -27.75 12.61
CA GLU A 15 7.54 -27.26 13.73
C GLU A 15 6.79 -26.21 14.56
N MET A 16 5.70 -25.65 14.01
CA MET A 16 4.72 -24.77 14.64
C MET A 16 3.35 -25.06 14.06
N SER A 17 2.32 -25.05 14.87
CA SER A 17 0.93 -25.14 14.37
C SER A 17 0.39 -23.77 13.99
N ALA A 18 -0.60 -23.74 13.06
CA ALA A 18 -1.29 -22.50 12.71
C ALA A 18 -2.01 -21.87 13.92
N THR A 19 -2.49 -22.71 14.86
CA THR A 19 -3.12 -22.24 16.10
C THR A 19 -2.12 -21.55 17.02
N GLU A 20 -0.91 -22.07 17.17
CA GLU A 20 0.17 -21.42 17.95
C GLU A 20 0.56 -20.09 17.33
N HIS A 21 0.74 -20.05 15.99
CA HIS A 21 1.06 -18.82 15.28
C HIS A 21 -0.02 -17.74 15.48
N VAL A 22 -1.30 -18.08 15.23
CA VAL A 22 -2.39 -17.12 15.36
C VAL A 22 -2.57 -16.68 16.81
N ARG A 23 -2.43 -17.58 17.80
CA ARG A 23 -2.50 -17.21 19.22
C ARG A 23 -1.39 -16.22 19.60
N ALA A 24 -0.16 -16.50 19.21
CA ALA A 24 0.96 -15.57 19.44
C ALA A 24 0.72 -14.19 18.79
N THR A 25 0.09 -14.16 17.61
CA THR A 25 -0.31 -12.91 16.95
C THR A 25 -1.40 -12.17 17.73
N LEU A 26 -2.42 -12.88 18.23
CA LEU A 26 -3.49 -12.28 19.04
C LEU A 26 -2.95 -11.75 20.37
N ASP A 27 -2.04 -12.48 21.03
CA ASP A 27 -1.35 -12.03 22.26
C ASP A 27 -0.52 -10.76 21.99
N ALA A 28 0.16 -10.68 20.82
CA ALA A 28 0.88 -9.48 20.42
C ALA A 28 -0.05 -8.27 20.18
N LEU A 29 -1.24 -8.51 19.60
CA LEU A 29 -2.27 -7.48 19.45
C LEU A 29 -2.82 -7.01 20.82
N ASP A 30 -3.01 -7.93 21.77
CA ASP A 30 -3.40 -7.60 23.15
C ASP A 30 -2.33 -6.76 23.86
N GLY A 31 -1.06 -7.03 23.58
CA GLY A 31 0.07 -6.22 24.08
C GLY A 31 0.09 -4.77 23.62
N LEU A 32 -0.73 -4.39 22.63
CA LEU A 32 -0.89 -3.00 22.21
C LEU A 32 -1.90 -2.22 23.07
N LEU A 33 -2.79 -2.91 23.80
CA LEU A 33 -3.83 -2.27 24.61
C LEU A 33 -3.21 -1.41 25.71
N GLY A 34 -3.76 -0.20 25.92
CA GLY A 34 -3.25 0.77 26.89
C GLY A 34 -1.90 1.41 26.49
N THR A 35 -1.40 1.16 25.28
CA THR A 35 -0.21 1.80 24.74
C THR A 35 -0.57 2.82 23.65
N PRO A 36 0.37 3.69 23.21
CA PRO A 36 0.13 4.60 22.08
C PRO A 36 -0.26 3.91 20.77
N TRP A 37 -0.07 2.61 20.66
CA TRP A 37 -0.35 1.81 19.45
C TRP A 37 -1.68 1.07 19.50
N GLU A 38 -2.49 1.25 20.54
CA GLU A 38 -3.78 0.58 20.71
C GLU A 38 -4.72 0.78 19.50
N ASN A 39 -4.78 2.01 18.97
CA ASN A 39 -5.67 2.34 17.86
C ASN A 39 -5.19 1.87 16.49
N LEU A 40 -4.04 1.18 16.39
CA LEU A 40 -3.63 0.54 15.13
C LEU A 40 -4.59 -0.57 14.70
N VAL A 41 -5.38 -1.09 15.64
CA VAL A 41 -6.42 -2.12 15.42
C VAL A 41 -7.80 -1.47 15.44
N ALA A 42 -8.55 -1.60 14.35
CA ALA A 42 -9.91 -1.07 14.22
C ALA A 42 -10.99 -2.08 14.65
N ALA A 43 -10.79 -3.38 14.38
CA ALA A 43 -11.69 -4.47 14.78
C ALA A 43 -10.95 -5.82 14.76
N ARG A 44 -11.43 -6.77 15.59
CA ARG A 44 -10.95 -8.15 15.67
C ARG A 44 -12.14 -9.12 15.77
N ASN A 45 -11.89 -10.38 15.41
CA ASN A 45 -12.76 -11.51 15.68
C ASN A 45 -11.88 -12.74 16.00
N ASP A 46 -11.46 -12.83 17.24
CA ASP A 46 -10.48 -13.81 17.72
C ASP A 46 -10.97 -15.23 17.61
N ASP A 47 -12.24 -15.47 17.96
CA ASP A 47 -12.86 -16.80 17.86
C ASP A 47 -12.86 -17.31 16.42
N ALA A 48 -13.21 -16.43 15.45
CA ALA A 48 -13.18 -16.80 14.04
C ALA A 48 -11.76 -17.05 13.54
N ALA A 49 -10.76 -16.26 13.99
CA ALA A 49 -9.36 -16.45 13.65
C ALA A 49 -8.82 -17.78 14.21
N LEU A 50 -9.09 -18.09 15.48
CA LEU A 50 -8.66 -19.35 16.11
C LEU A 50 -9.35 -20.57 15.47
N ALA A 51 -10.64 -20.48 15.15
CA ALA A 51 -11.35 -21.55 14.45
C ALA A 51 -10.78 -21.79 13.03
N ALA A 52 -10.39 -20.72 12.32
CA ALA A 52 -9.72 -20.84 11.02
C ALA A 52 -8.31 -21.46 11.17
N ALA A 53 -7.57 -21.06 12.21
CA ALA A 53 -6.26 -21.62 12.51
C ALA A 53 -6.30 -23.12 12.85
N ALA A 54 -7.30 -23.55 13.61
CA ALA A 54 -7.50 -24.97 13.90
C ALA A 54 -7.71 -25.79 12.61
N ARG A 55 -8.61 -25.33 11.71
CA ARG A 55 -8.85 -25.99 10.42
C ARG A 55 -7.60 -26.02 9.52
N ALA A 56 -6.86 -24.90 9.46
CA ALA A 56 -5.61 -24.85 8.70
C ALA A 56 -4.57 -25.82 9.27
N GLY A 57 -4.45 -25.88 10.62
CA GLY A 57 -3.53 -26.80 11.29
C GLY A 57 -3.88 -28.28 11.04
N GLU A 58 -5.18 -28.65 11.07
CA GLU A 58 -5.64 -30.01 10.73
C GLU A 58 -5.29 -30.37 9.28
N ALA A 59 -5.53 -29.47 8.31
CA ALA A 59 -5.21 -29.69 6.91
C ALA A 59 -3.68 -29.84 6.69
N ILE A 60 -2.87 -28.96 7.29
CA ILE A 60 -1.41 -29.04 7.20
C ILE A 60 -0.90 -30.37 7.78
N ALA A 61 -1.40 -30.78 8.96
CA ALA A 61 -1.03 -32.04 9.59
C ALA A 61 -1.44 -33.28 8.76
N ALA A 62 -2.52 -33.18 8.00
CA ALA A 62 -2.97 -34.21 7.04
C ALA A 62 -2.14 -34.24 5.73
N GLY A 63 -1.24 -33.27 5.52
CA GLY A 63 -0.44 -33.15 4.29
C GLY A 63 -1.06 -32.28 3.20
N ASP A 64 -2.19 -31.62 3.48
CA ASP A 64 -2.92 -30.75 2.54
C ASP A 64 -2.35 -29.32 2.55
N TRP A 65 -1.03 -29.18 2.45
CA TRP A 65 -0.36 -27.88 2.34
C TRP A 65 -0.65 -27.22 0.98
N ILE A 66 -1.27 -26.04 0.97
CA ILE A 66 -1.67 -25.35 -0.27
C ILE A 66 -0.78 -24.18 -0.67
N GLY A 67 0.18 -23.79 0.17
CA GLY A 67 1.13 -22.74 -0.20
C GLY A 67 1.55 -21.84 0.97
N PRO A 68 2.42 -20.86 0.71
CA PRO A 68 3.11 -20.10 1.74
C PRO A 68 2.23 -19.17 2.58
N LEU A 69 0.97 -18.95 2.20
CA LEU A 69 -0.03 -18.22 3.01
C LEU A 69 -0.89 -19.16 3.88
N HIS A 70 -0.75 -20.48 3.74
CA HIS A 70 -1.56 -21.43 4.50
C HIS A 70 -1.25 -21.38 6.00
N GLY A 71 -2.25 -20.98 6.79
CA GLY A 71 -2.13 -20.81 8.24
C GLY A 71 -1.51 -19.49 8.70
N ILE A 72 -1.20 -18.57 7.78
CA ILE A 72 -0.57 -17.29 8.07
C ILE A 72 -1.59 -16.25 8.55
N ALA A 73 -1.29 -15.59 9.67
CA ALA A 73 -2.04 -14.47 10.18
C ALA A 73 -1.84 -13.23 9.29
N VAL A 74 -2.92 -12.61 8.82
CA VAL A 74 -2.89 -11.38 8.02
C VAL A 74 -3.80 -10.31 8.61
N ALA A 75 -3.39 -9.04 8.49
CA ALA A 75 -4.21 -7.90 8.84
C ALA A 75 -4.75 -7.21 7.59
N VAL A 76 -5.96 -6.64 7.66
CA VAL A 76 -6.66 -6.05 6.52
C VAL A 76 -7.12 -4.63 6.88
N LYS A 77 -6.82 -3.66 6.03
CA LYS A 77 -7.21 -2.26 6.22
C LYS A 77 -8.73 -2.11 6.36
N ASP A 78 -9.17 -1.23 7.26
CA ASP A 78 -10.58 -1.10 7.63
C ASP A 78 -11.46 -0.33 6.61
N ASN A 79 -11.02 -0.26 5.37
CA ASN A 79 -11.89 0.07 4.23
C ASN A 79 -12.15 -1.14 3.31
N ILE A 80 -11.75 -2.34 3.70
CA ILE A 80 -11.93 -3.58 2.95
C ILE A 80 -12.84 -4.52 3.76
N ASP A 81 -13.90 -5.01 3.16
CA ASP A 81 -14.87 -5.89 3.83
C ASP A 81 -14.25 -7.24 4.20
N VAL A 82 -14.46 -7.60 5.45
CA VAL A 82 -14.18 -8.93 6.01
C VAL A 82 -15.46 -9.46 6.62
N ALA A 83 -15.96 -10.59 6.13
CA ALA A 83 -17.20 -11.20 6.61
C ALA A 83 -17.17 -11.36 8.14
N GLY A 84 -18.24 -10.92 8.80
CA GLY A 84 -18.37 -10.97 10.25
C GLY A 84 -17.70 -9.82 11.01
N MET A 85 -17.01 -8.89 10.33
CA MET A 85 -16.43 -7.68 10.93
C MET A 85 -17.01 -6.41 10.28
N PRO A 86 -17.22 -5.31 11.05
CA PRO A 86 -17.70 -4.06 10.47
C PRO A 86 -16.61 -3.38 9.66
N THR A 87 -17.00 -2.64 8.60
CA THR A 87 -16.13 -1.73 7.84
C THR A 87 -16.51 -0.30 8.18
N ARG A 88 -15.67 0.39 8.96
CA ARG A 88 -15.95 1.74 9.52
C ARG A 88 -15.15 2.84 8.85
N CYS A 89 -14.16 2.51 8.05
CA CYS A 89 -13.32 3.46 7.31
C CYS A 89 -12.70 4.57 8.18
N GLY A 90 -12.50 4.32 9.48
CA GLY A 90 -11.95 5.29 10.42
C GLY A 90 -12.84 6.50 10.70
N SER A 91 -14.16 6.40 10.46
CA SER A 91 -15.10 7.52 10.50
C SER A 91 -16.28 7.29 11.43
N ALA A 92 -16.71 8.38 12.11
CA ALA A 92 -17.95 8.37 12.87
C ALA A 92 -19.20 8.24 11.99
N VAL A 93 -19.12 8.51 10.69
CA VAL A 93 -20.19 8.30 9.71
C VAL A 93 -20.62 6.84 9.70
N LEU A 94 -19.67 5.93 9.74
CA LEU A 94 -19.89 4.47 9.68
C LEU A 94 -19.71 3.79 11.05
N ALA A 95 -19.74 4.53 12.18
CA ALA A 95 -19.57 3.95 13.52
C ALA A 95 -20.58 2.84 13.83
N GLY A 96 -21.82 2.95 13.32
CA GLY A 96 -22.88 1.97 13.47
C GLY A 96 -22.96 0.94 12.33
N ALA A 97 -21.97 0.82 11.47
CA ALA A 97 -21.98 -0.14 10.37
C ALA A 97 -22.10 -1.57 10.91
N PRO A 98 -23.02 -2.39 10.37
CA PRO A 98 -23.12 -3.80 10.74
C PRO A 98 -21.88 -4.56 10.26
N PRO A 99 -21.60 -5.76 10.81
CA PRO A 99 -20.62 -6.66 10.23
C PRO A 99 -20.91 -6.91 8.75
N ALA A 100 -19.86 -6.90 7.91
CA ALA A 100 -19.98 -7.20 6.49
C ALA A 100 -20.55 -8.62 6.30
N ALA A 101 -21.50 -8.77 5.39
CA ALA A 101 -22.11 -10.06 5.10
C ALA A 101 -21.19 -11.00 4.32
N ASN A 102 -20.31 -10.42 3.49
CA ASN A 102 -19.39 -11.14 2.61
C ASN A 102 -17.98 -10.57 2.72
N ASP A 103 -17.00 -11.40 2.40
CA ASP A 103 -15.62 -10.94 2.18
C ASP A 103 -15.52 -10.09 0.91
N ALA A 104 -14.69 -9.06 0.93
CA ALA A 104 -14.17 -8.44 -0.28
C ALA A 104 -13.45 -9.48 -1.15
N ARG A 105 -13.42 -9.29 -2.45
CA ARG A 105 -12.83 -10.29 -3.36
C ARG A 105 -11.36 -10.60 -3.06
N ILE A 106 -10.60 -9.61 -2.61
CA ILE A 106 -9.22 -9.83 -2.18
C ILE A 106 -9.15 -10.69 -0.90
N VAL A 107 -10.04 -10.48 0.05
CA VAL A 107 -10.09 -11.28 1.28
C VAL A 107 -10.48 -12.72 0.98
N ALA A 108 -11.42 -12.94 0.05
CA ALA A 108 -11.73 -14.28 -0.44
C ALA A 108 -10.52 -14.98 -1.06
N ARG A 109 -9.73 -14.29 -1.90
CA ARG A 109 -8.48 -14.84 -2.48
C ARG A 109 -7.43 -15.15 -1.41
N LEU A 110 -7.32 -14.33 -0.36
CA LEU A 110 -6.42 -14.61 0.77
C LEU A 110 -6.84 -15.89 1.49
N ARG A 111 -8.15 -16.07 1.76
CA ARG A 111 -8.68 -17.28 2.39
C ARG A 111 -8.53 -18.51 1.48
N GLU A 112 -8.73 -18.36 0.17
CA GLU A 112 -8.45 -19.41 -0.83
C GLU A 112 -6.99 -19.85 -0.79
N ALA A 113 -6.05 -18.93 -0.52
CA ALA A 113 -4.63 -19.20 -0.30
C ALA A 113 -4.31 -19.74 1.12
N GLY A 114 -5.31 -19.86 2.00
CA GLY A 114 -5.18 -20.38 3.37
C GLY A 114 -4.81 -19.34 4.43
N ALA A 115 -4.77 -18.04 4.08
CA ALA A 115 -4.47 -16.97 5.04
C ALA A 115 -5.63 -16.77 6.05
N ILE A 116 -5.28 -16.36 7.26
CA ILE A 116 -6.19 -16.15 8.38
C ILE A 116 -6.23 -14.67 8.74
N VAL A 117 -7.40 -14.04 8.53
CA VAL A 117 -7.57 -12.62 8.90
C VAL A 117 -7.72 -12.52 10.43
N VAL A 118 -6.80 -11.79 11.08
CA VAL A 118 -6.75 -11.61 12.54
C VAL A 118 -7.24 -10.24 12.99
N ALA A 119 -7.13 -9.21 12.14
CA ALA A 119 -7.52 -7.84 12.50
C ALA A 119 -7.90 -7.00 11.27
N LYS A 120 -8.81 -6.04 11.50
CA LYS A 120 -9.00 -4.85 10.68
C LYS A 120 -8.11 -3.75 11.25
N THR A 121 -7.46 -2.95 10.39
CA THR A 121 -6.43 -2.00 10.81
C THR A 121 -6.85 -0.56 10.62
N HIS A 122 -6.29 0.32 11.47
CA HIS A 122 -6.42 1.77 11.36
C HIS A 122 -6.07 2.29 9.96
N LEU A 123 -6.77 3.35 9.56
CA LEU A 123 -6.48 4.07 8.32
C LEU A 123 -6.75 5.57 8.50
N HIS A 124 -6.20 6.41 7.63
CA HIS A 124 -6.67 7.79 7.46
C HIS A 124 -8.14 7.76 7.02
N GLU A 125 -9.00 8.58 7.61
CA GLU A 125 -10.46 8.56 7.39
C GLU A 125 -10.82 8.44 5.90
N PHE A 126 -11.62 7.41 5.55
CA PHE A 126 -12.02 7.06 4.19
C PHE A 126 -10.86 6.93 3.18
N ALA A 127 -9.66 6.62 3.65
CA ALA A 127 -8.44 6.60 2.85
C ALA A 127 -8.06 7.95 2.20
N TYR A 128 -8.68 9.07 2.58
CA TYR A 128 -8.56 10.36 1.91
C TYR A 128 -7.41 11.23 2.42
N GLY A 129 -6.28 10.61 2.77
CA GLY A 129 -5.06 11.33 3.14
C GLY A 129 -3.85 10.44 3.40
N PRO A 130 -2.61 11.00 3.32
CA PRO A 130 -1.37 10.25 3.33
C PRO A 130 -0.70 10.13 4.69
N THR A 131 -1.29 10.61 5.80
CA THR A 131 -0.60 10.72 7.09
C THR A 131 -1.01 9.69 8.12
N GLY A 132 -2.27 9.23 8.12
CA GLY A 132 -2.84 8.43 9.20
C GLY A 132 -3.21 9.24 10.45
N ALA A 133 -3.12 10.58 10.39
CA ALA A 133 -3.43 11.45 11.55
C ALA A 133 -4.93 11.72 11.70
N ILE A 134 -5.72 11.64 10.64
CA ILE A 134 -7.15 11.95 10.62
C ILE A 134 -7.95 10.66 10.71
N ASN A 135 -8.60 10.42 11.85
CA ASN A 135 -9.42 9.25 12.13
C ASN A 135 -10.30 9.51 13.36
N ALA A 136 -11.48 8.93 13.43
CA ALA A 136 -12.40 9.09 14.54
C ALA A 136 -11.85 8.56 15.88
N SER A 137 -10.90 7.62 15.85
CA SER A 137 -10.19 7.09 17.03
C SER A 137 -8.87 7.83 17.35
N GLY A 138 -8.59 8.94 16.65
CA GLY A 138 -7.35 9.70 16.79
C GLY A 138 -6.24 9.23 15.81
N PRO A 139 -5.08 9.92 15.85
CA PRO A 139 -3.96 9.62 14.95
C PRO A 139 -3.33 8.25 15.22
N ALA A 140 -2.89 7.57 14.16
CA ALA A 140 -2.04 6.39 14.31
C ALA A 140 -0.64 6.80 14.77
N ALA A 141 -0.07 6.04 15.70
CA ALA A 141 1.31 6.23 16.14
C ALA A 141 2.29 5.47 15.20
N HIS A 142 3.43 6.11 14.90
CA HIS A 142 4.52 5.48 14.18
C HIS A 142 5.11 4.29 14.99
N PRO A 143 5.50 3.18 14.34
CA PRO A 143 5.88 1.96 15.05
C PRO A 143 7.05 2.12 16.03
N HIS A 144 7.96 3.07 15.79
CA HIS A 144 9.18 3.27 16.60
C HIS A 144 9.15 4.55 17.44
N ASP A 145 8.35 5.56 17.08
CA ASP A 145 8.19 6.81 17.84
C ASP A 145 6.72 7.26 17.82
N PRO A 146 6.00 7.21 18.96
CA PRO A 146 4.59 7.55 19.00
C PRO A 146 4.28 9.04 18.73
N ASN A 147 5.29 9.93 18.71
CA ASN A 147 5.10 11.34 18.37
C ASN A 147 5.07 11.59 16.85
N LEU A 148 5.49 10.60 16.07
CA LEU A 148 5.46 10.63 14.61
C LEU A 148 4.23 9.89 14.07
N VAL A 149 3.88 10.13 12.80
CA VAL A 149 2.85 9.38 12.10
C VAL A 149 3.47 8.31 11.20
N PRO A 150 2.82 7.14 11.05
CA PRO A 150 3.36 6.06 10.21
C PRO A 150 3.18 6.31 8.71
N GLY A 151 2.58 7.44 8.34
CA GLY A 151 2.07 7.64 6.99
C GLY A 151 0.71 6.97 6.79
N GLY A 152 0.17 7.13 5.58
CA GLY A 152 -1.19 6.65 5.27
C GLY A 152 -1.48 6.61 3.76
N SER A 153 -2.69 6.16 3.49
CA SER A 153 -3.80 5.90 4.41
C SER A 153 -3.77 4.50 5.07
N SER A 154 -2.92 3.55 4.68
CA SER A 154 -2.83 2.20 5.27
C SER A 154 -1.95 2.18 6.53
N SER A 155 -2.23 3.08 7.47
CA SER A 155 -1.39 3.39 8.65
C SER A 155 -1.20 2.20 9.58
N GLY A 156 -2.31 1.61 10.04
CA GLY A 156 -2.26 0.46 10.95
C GLY A 156 -1.68 -0.79 10.28
N SER A 157 -1.98 -1.00 8.98
CA SER A 157 -1.41 -2.12 8.22
C SER A 157 0.13 -2.05 8.20
N ALA A 158 0.69 -0.88 7.87
CA ALA A 158 2.14 -0.70 7.84
C ALA A 158 2.75 -0.79 9.24
N ALA A 159 2.15 -0.13 10.24
CA ALA A 159 2.68 -0.12 11.59
C ALA A 159 2.67 -1.51 12.24
N LEU A 160 1.64 -2.33 12.04
CA LEU A 160 1.58 -3.70 12.57
C LEU A 160 2.63 -4.61 11.94
N VAL A 161 2.90 -4.47 10.63
CA VAL A 161 4.02 -5.19 9.97
C VAL A 161 5.35 -4.73 10.53
N ALA A 162 5.61 -3.42 10.62
CA ALA A 162 6.85 -2.86 11.13
C ALA A 162 7.12 -3.23 12.60
N LYS A 163 6.05 -3.35 13.42
CA LYS A 163 6.14 -3.88 14.79
C LYS A 163 6.28 -5.40 14.84
N GLY A 164 6.12 -6.10 13.71
CA GLY A 164 6.12 -7.55 13.56
C GLY A 164 5.01 -8.30 14.28
N VAL A 165 3.92 -7.64 14.42
CA VAL A 165 2.70 -8.24 14.92
C VAL A 165 2.11 -9.20 13.89
N VAL A 166 2.13 -8.81 12.61
CA VAL A 166 1.71 -9.66 11.49
C VAL A 166 2.80 -9.71 10.42
N PRO A 167 3.03 -10.86 9.77
CA PRO A 167 4.01 -10.97 8.69
C PRO A 167 3.58 -10.28 7.40
N VAL A 168 2.27 -10.17 7.15
CA VAL A 168 1.69 -9.57 5.95
C VAL A 168 0.44 -8.76 6.32
N ALA A 169 0.26 -7.63 5.67
CA ALA A 169 -0.98 -6.87 5.74
C ALA A 169 -1.44 -6.41 4.35
N ILE A 170 -2.76 -6.19 4.25
CA ILE A 170 -3.42 -5.67 3.05
C ILE A 170 -3.80 -4.21 3.28
N GLY A 171 -3.46 -3.37 2.30
CA GLY A 171 -3.84 -1.97 2.24
C GLY A 171 -4.54 -1.62 0.94
N THR A 172 -4.80 -0.31 0.75
CA THR A 172 -5.24 0.28 -0.52
C THR A 172 -4.30 1.41 -0.91
N ASP A 173 -4.17 1.68 -2.21
CA ASP A 173 -3.28 2.72 -2.74
C ASP A 173 -3.98 3.45 -3.89
N THR A 174 -4.48 4.64 -3.61
CA THR A 174 -5.13 5.53 -4.59
C THR A 174 -4.15 6.57 -5.14
N GLY A 175 -3.24 7.05 -4.30
CA GLY A 175 -2.20 8.01 -4.66
C GLY A 175 -0.81 7.67 -4.11
N CYS A 176 -0.78 6.96 -2.94
CA CYS A 176 0.48 6.61 -2.27
C CYS A 176 0.28 5.62 -1.11
N SER A 177 -0.97 5.22 -0.86
CA SER A 177 -1.41 4.81 0.47
C SER A 177 -0.96 3.41 0.94
N THR A 178 -0.21 2.67 0.14
CA THR A 178 0.58 1.49 0.53
C THR A 178 2.06 1.85 0.63
N ARG A 179 2.56 2.62 -0.34
CA ARG A 179 3.99 2.94 -0.51
C ARG A 179 4.50 3.96 0.49
N THR A 180 3.77 5.06 0.71
CA THR A 180 4.15 6.09 1.69
C THR A 180 4.26 5.52 3.11
N PRO A 181 3.24 4.80 3.67
CA PRO A 181 3.41 4.23 4.99
C PRO A 181 4.48 3.14 5.04
N ALA A 182 4.71 2.39 3.97
CA ALA A 182 5.84 1.46 3.91
C ALA A 182 7.19 2.18 3.99
N SER A 183 7.36 3.29 3.23
CA SER A 183 8.55 4.13 3.25
C SER A 183 8.85 4.67 4.65
N LEU A 184 7.84 5.23 5.32
CA LEU A 184 8.02 5.87 6.62
C LEU A 184 8.22 4.85 7.75
N CYS A 185 7.63 3.66 7.65
CA CYS A 185 7.76 2.59 8.66
C CYS A 185 8.96 1.65 8.43
N GLY A 186 9.72 1.81 7.35
CA GLY A 186 10.89 0.96 7.06
C GLY A 186 10.54 -0.47 6.65
N ILE A 187 9.45 -0.66 5.94
CA ILE A 187 8.98 -1.95 5.42
C ILE A 187 8.77 -1.89 3.90
N VAL A 188 8.39 -3.00 3.30
CA VAL A 188 8.08 -3.06 1.87
C VAL A 188 6.58 -2.91 1.63
N GLY A 189 6.23 -2.02 0.69
CA GLY A 189 4.85 -1.83 0.23
C GLY A 189 4.73 -1.91 -1.27
N MET A 190 3.94 -2.86 -1.76
CA MET A 190 3.71 -3.09 -3.19
C MET A 190 2.32 -2.62 -3.59
N LYS A 191 2.26 -1.72 -4.56
CA LYS A 191 1.08 -1.39 -5.35
C LYS A 191 1.20 -2.09 -6.71
N PRO A 192 0.42 -3.13 -7.01
CA PRO A 192 0.47 -3.80 -8.32
C PRO A 192 -0.11 -2.93 -9.43
N SER A 193 -0.15 -3.44 -10.64
CA SER A 193 -0.85 -2.81 -11.77
C SER A 193 -2.33 -2.59 -11.46
N PHE A 194 -2.93 -1.62 -12.15
CA PHE A 194 -4.37 -1.38 -12.03
C PHE A 194 -5.16 -2.65 -12.38
N ASP A 195 -6.15 -2.99 -11.53
CA ASP A 195 -7.00 -4.18 -11.65
C ASP A 195 -6.29 -5.56 -11.55
N ALA A 196 -4.99 -5.61 -11.26
CA ALA A 196 -4.28 -6.87 -11.01
C ALA A 196 -4.80 -7.59 -9.74
N LEU A 197 -5.20 -6.81 -8.72
CA LEU A 197 -5.95 -7.30 -7.58
C LEU A 197 -7.33 -6.62 -7.54
N PRO A 198 -8.41 -7.39 -7.31
CA PRO A 198 -9.77 -6.86 -7.37
C PRO A 198 -10.07 -5.93 -6.19
N THR A 199 -10.66 -4.78 -6.48
CA THR A 199 -11.09 -3.77 -5.49
C THR A 199 -12.52 -3.95 -5.02
N SER A 200 -13.30 -4.89 -5.58
CA SER A 200 -14.69 -5.12 -5.18
C SER A 200 -14.79 -5.57 -3.71
N GLY A 201 -15.63 -4.87 -2.94
CA GLY A 201 -15.75 -5.01 -1.49
C GLY A 201 -14.77 -4.13 -0.71
N ALA A 202 -13.97 -3.29 -1.38
CA ALA A 202 -13.26 -2.19 -0.74
C ALA A 202 -14.11 -0.91 -0.87
N PHE A 203 -14.21 -0.10 0.20
CA PHE A 203 -14.87 1.20 0.16
C PHE A 203 -14.05 2.13 -0.74
N PRO A 204 -14.63 2.67 -1.83
CA PRO A 204 -13.86 3.39 -2.84
C PRO A 204 -13.52 4.80 -2.38
N LEU A 205 -12.29 5.23 -2.67
CA LEU A 205 -11.90 6.64 -2.67
C LEU A 205 -11.97 7.19 -4.10
N SER A 206 -11.42 6.46 -5.07
CA SER A 206 -11.47 6.81 -6.49
C SER A 206 -11.40 5.55 -7.33
N THR A 207 -12.48 5.17 -7.97
CA THR A 207 -12.56 3.97 -8.82
C THR A 207 -11.58 4.01 -9.99
N THR A 208 -11.15 5.22 -10.39
CA THR A 208 -10.14 5.44 -11.44
C THR A 208 -8.73 5.11 -10.99
N PHE A 209 -8.42 5.21 -9.67
CA PHE A 209 -7.05 5.12 -9.16
C PHE A 209 -6.87 4.12 -8.02
N ASP A 210 -7.93 3.55 -7.47
CA ASP A 210 -7.84 2.61 -6.35
C ASP A 210 -7.14 1.31 -6.75
N HIS A 211 -6.18 0.90 -5.92
CA HIS A 211 -5.49 -0.37 -6.00
C HIS A 211 -5.54 -1.06 -4.65
N ILE A 212 -5.56 -2.38 -4.64
CA ILE A 212 -5.20 -3.17 -3.46
C ILE A 212 -3.67 -3.26 -3.40
N GLY A 213 -3.10 -3.12 -2.20
CA GLY A 213 -1.67 -3.21 -1.97
C GLY A 213 -1.30 -4.24 -0.92
N LEU A 214 -0.06 -4.75 -1.02
CA LEU A 214 0.54 -5.70 -0.10
C LEU A 214 1.63 -5.01 0.73
N LEU A 215 1.71 -5.34 2.01
CA LEU A 215 2.70 -4.83 2.96
C LEU A 215 3.35 -6.03 3.67
N ALA A 216 4.68 -6.10 3.69
CA ALA A 216 5.44 -7.10 4.43
C ALA A 216 6.81 -6.54 4.84
N ALA A 217 7.55 -7.28 5.68
CA ALA A 217 8.81 -6.81 6.24
C ALA A 217 9.89 -6.59 5.17
N ASP A 218 9.94 -7.44 4.15
CA ASP A 218 10.94 -7.39 3.08
C ASP A 218 10.38 -7.77 1.70
N VAL A 219 11.19 -7.61 0.66
CA VAL A 219 10.81 -7.84 -0.74
C VAL A 219 10.51 -9.32 -1.01
N LEU A 220 11.23 -10.24 -0.38
CA LEU A 220 11.00 -11.67 -0.59
C LEU A 220 9.65 -12.09 -0.02
N ASP A 221 9.24 -11.53 1.12
CA ASP A 221 7.94 -11.79 1.73
C ASP A 221 6.79 -11.20 0.90
N VAL A 222 6.94 -9.97 0.37
CA VAL A 222 5.97 -9.39 -0.58
C VAL A 222 5.86 -10.23 -1.85
N SER A 223 7.00 -10.66 -2.41
CA SER A 223 7.06 -11.52 -3.60
C SER A 223 6.39 -12.87 -3.37
N LEU A 224 6.59 -13.45 -2.17
CA LEU A 224 5.98 -14.71 -1.78
C LEU A 224 4.47 -14.57 -1.59
N ALA A 225 4.02 -13.51 -0.90
CA ALA A 225 2.60 -13.22 -0.72
C ALA A 225 1.90 -12.94 -2.06
N TRP A 226 2.53 -12.15 -2.95
CA TRP A 226 2.04 -11.88 -4.29
C TRP A 226 1.85 -13.17 -5.10
N GLY A 227 2.90 -14.00 -5.19
CA GLY A 227 2.88 -15.25 -5.96
C GLY A 227 1.96 -16.34 -5.38
N ALA A 228 1.57 -16.23 -4.11
CA ALA A 228 0.66 -17.17 -3.46
C ALA A 228 -0.82 -16.86 -3.72
N LEU A 229 -1.15 -15.67 -4.21
CA LEU A 229 -2.55 -15.31 -4.48
C LEU A 229 -3.08 -16.04 -5.72
N PRO A 230 -4.29 -16.64 -5.64
CA PRO A 230 -4.89 -17.33 -6.77
C PRO A 230 -5.03 -16.45 -8.01
N GLY A 231 -4.65 -16.97 -9.17
CA GLY A 231 -4.71 -16.28 -10.45
C GLY A 231 -3.49 -15.38 -10.75
N ILE A 232 -2.47 -15.38 -9.88
CA ILE A 232 -1.20 -14.67 -10.12
C ILE A 232 -0.17 -15.66 -10.68
N ALA A 233 0.31 -15.39 -11.88
CA ALA A 233 1.47 -16.06 -12.44
C ALA A 233 2.73 -15.26 -12.12
N HIS A 234 3.47 -15.67 -11.10
CA HIS A 234 4.72 -15.03 -10.71
C HIS A 234 5.89 -15.59 -11.51
N VAL A 235 6.50 -14.74 -12.33
CA VAL A 235 7.71 -15.06 -13.09
C VAL A 235 8.89 -14.30 -12.50
N ARG A 236 9.95 -15.00 -12.10
CA ARG A 236 11.19 -14.33 -11.68
C ARG A 236 11.91 -13.79 -12.90
N THR A 237 12.18 -12.49 -12.89
CA THR A 237 12.99 -11.81 -13.90
C THR A 237 14.37 -11.50 -13.29
N PRO A 238 15.49 -11.78 -13.97
CA PRO A 238 16.80 -11.34 -13.51
C PRO A 238 16.92 -9.82 -13.68
N VAL A 239 17.68 -9.17 -12.81
CA VAL A 239 17.99 -7.74 -12.91
C VAL A 239 18.96 -7.47 -14.04
N ALA A 240 19.88 -8.41 -14.26
CA ALA A 240 20.90 -8.32 -15.30
C ALA A 240 20.26 -8.13 -16.69
N GLY A 241 20.66 -7.07 -17.37
CA GLY A 241 20.17 -6.69 -18.70
C GLY A 241 18.91 -5.83 -18.69
N LEU A 242 18.29 -5.55 -17.52
CA LEU A 242 17.20 -4.56 -17.45
C LEU A 242 17.72 -3.15 -17.66
N ARG A 243 16.93 -2.33 -18.34
CA ARG A 243 17.17 -0.89 -18.48
C ARG A 243 16.28 -0.11 -17.51
N VAL A 244 16.90 0.58 -16.56
CA VAL A 244 16.22 1.29 -15.47
C VAL A 244 16.43 2.80 -15.60
N GLY A 245 15.34 3.56 -15.67
CA GLY A 245 15.37 5.02 -15.67
C GLY A 245 15.41 5.58 -14.25
N ARG A 246 16.47 6.30 -13.88
CA ARG A 246 16.47 7.13 -12.68
C ARG A 246 15.71 8.42 -12.97
N LEU A 247 14.63 8.68 -12.25
CA LEU A 247 13.84 9.90 -12.45
C LEU A 247 14.60 11.13 -11.92
N ARG A 248 14.68 12.18 -12.76
CA ARG A 248 15.34 13.45 -12.47
C ARG A 248 14.44 14.64 -12.79
N GLY A 249 14.81 15.79 -12.31
CA GLY A 249 14.13 17.06 -12.51
C GLY A 249 13.35 17.52 -11.28
N ALA A 250 12.75 18.72 -11.36
CA ALA A 250 12.20 19.46 -10.21
C ALA A 250 11.20 18.67 -9.33
N ASN A 251 10.48 17.71 -9.90
CA ASN A 251 9.53 16.87 -9.16
C ASN A 251 10.18 15.65 -8.49
N TRP A 252 11.39 15.29 -8.89
CA TRP A 252 12.04 14.04 -8.52
C TRP A 252 13.34 14.23 -7.74
N ASP A 253 14.04 15.35 -7.98
CA ASP A 253 15.22 15.70 -7.19
C ASP A 253 14.81 16.16 -5.80
N VAL A 254 15.36 15.51 -4.76
CA VAL A 254 14.98 15.73 -3.36
C VAL A 254 16.01 16.61 -2.68
N ALA A 255 15.51 17.55 -1.84
CA ALA A 255 16.38 18.47 -1.12
C ALA A 255 17.11 17.82 0.07
N ASP A 256 16.53 16.77 0.69
CA ASP A 256 17.18 16.02 1.77
C ASP A 256 18.38 15.23 1.20
N PRO A 257 19.63 15.54 1.64
CA PRO A 257 20.82 14.91 1.09
C PRO A 257 20.90 13.41 1.41
N ALA A 258 20.28 12.94 2.51
CA ALA A 258 20.29 11.54 2.85
C ALA A 258 19.32 10.75 1.95
N ILE A 259 18.16 11.33 1.60
CA ILE A 259 17.24 10.72 0.63
C ILE A 259 17.88 10.69 -0.76
N ALA A 260 18.54 11.77 -1.18
CA ALA A 260 19.26 11.81 -2.46
C ALA A 260 20.38 10.76 -2.52
N ALA A 261 21.17 10.63 -1.45
CA ALA A 261 22.23 9.63 -1.36
C ALA A 261 21.68 8.19 -1.37
N ALA A 262 20.51 7.95 -0.77
CA ALA A 262 19.82 6.66 -0.80
C ALA A 262 19.38 6.28 -2.22
N VAL A 263 18.86 7.23 -3.01
CA VAL A 263 18.54 7.00 -4.43
C VAL A 263 19.81 6.68 -5.22
N ASP A 264 20.91 7.40 -4.98
CA ASP A 264 22.21 7.12 -5.62
C ASP A 264 22.73 5.72 -5.27
N ALA A 265 22.58 5.31 -4.01
CA ALA A 265 22.97 3.97 -3.56
C ALA A 265 22.12 2.88 -4.22
N ALA A 266 20.82 3.09 -4.33
CA ALA A 266 19.92 2.19 -5.04
C ALA A 266 20.29 2.04 -6.53
N CYS A 267 20.62 3.15 -7.20
CA CYS A 267 21.11 3.12 -8.59
C CYS A 267 22.40 2.31 -8.72
N ARG A 268 23.35 2.47 -7.79
CA ARG A 268 24.59 1.67 -7.78
C ARG A 268 24.31 0.18 -7.60
N ALA A 269 23.44 -0.17 -6.64
CA ALA A 269 23.05 -1.56 -6.41
C ALA A 269 22.44 -2.21 -7.65
N LEU A 270 21.61 -1.47 -8.41
CA LEU A 270 21.05 -1.95 -9.68
C LEU A 270 22.13 -2.18 -10.74
N VAL A 271 23.12 -1.27 -10.85
CA VAL A 271 24.27 -1.42 -11.77
C VAL A 271 25.11 -2.62 -11.36
N ASP A 272 25.41 -2.79 -10.07
CA ASP A 272 26.17 -3.93 -9.54
C ASP A 272 25.46 -5.27 -9.79
N ALA A 273 24.11 -5.26 -9.83
CA ALA A 273 23.29 -6.41 -10.18
C ALA A 273 23.18 -6.64 -11.71
N GLY A 274 23.82 -5.80 -12.54
CA GLY A 274 23.90 -5.94 -13.99
C GLY A 274 22.82 -5.19 -14.79
N ALA A 275 22.08 -4.26 -14.19
CA ALA A 275 21.18 -3.36 -14.92
C ALA A 275 21.95 -2.21 -15.58
N GLU A 276 21.41 -1.67 -16.68
CA GLU A 276 21.78 -0.37 -17.24
C GLU A 276 20.91 0.71 -16.57
N VAL A 277 21.53 1.67 -15.86
CA VAL A 277 20.80 2.77 -15.21
C VAL A 277 21.12 4.08 -15.95
N LEU A 278 20.08 4.84 -16.33
CA LEU A 278 20.21 6.13 -17.01
C LEU A 278 19.27 7.17 -16.43
N ASP A 279 19.72 8.44 -16.41
CA ASP A 279 18.88 9.55 -15.96
C ASP A 279 17.79 9.84 -17.01
N VAL A 280 16.54 9.99 -16.53
CA VAL A 280 15.38 10.26 -17.38
C VAL A 280 14.45 11.27 -16.71
N GLU A 281 13.71 12.01 -17.52
CA GLU A 281 12.67 12.92 -17.06
C GLU A 281 11.28 12.32 -17.32
N LEU A 282 10.31 12.69 -16.49
CA LEU A 282 8.88 12.44 -16.70
C LEU A 282 8.16 13.79 -16.81
N PRO A 283 8.21 14.46 -17.98
CA PRO A 283 7.70 15.82 -18.14
C PRO A 283 6.19 15.93 -17.95
N GLU A 284 5.48 14.82 -18.02
CA GLU A 284 4.03 14.74 -17.79
C GLU A 284 3.65 14.89 -16.30
N THR A 285 4.60 14.86 -15.37
CA THR A 285 4.40 14.81 -13.92
C THR A 285 3.48 15.92 -13.41
N GLU A 286 3.74 17.19 -13.77
CA GLU A 286 2.91 18.31 -13.31
C GLU A 286 1.43 18.18 -13.77
N GLN A 287 1.22 17.69 -14.97
CA GLN A 287 -0.13 17.48 -15.48
C GLN A 287 -0.84 16.32 -14.78
N PHE A 288 -0.12 15.25 -14.41
CA PHE A 288 -0.66 14.19 -13.55
C PHE A 288 -1.07 14.73 -12.18
N LEU A 289 -0.19 15.53 -11.54
CA LEU A 289 -0.44 16.13 -10.24
C LEU A 289 -1.60 17.11 -10.25
N ALA A 290 -1.81 17.84 -11.34
CA ALA A 290 -2.93 18.76 -11.52
C ALA A 290 -4.27 18.04 -11.77
N ALA A 291 -4.27 16.97 -12.57
CA ALA A 291 -5.50 16.25 -12.93
C ALA A 291 -5.98 15.30 -11.83
N TYR A 292 -5.07 14.69 -11.08
CA TYR A 292 -5.37 13.71 -10.04
C TYR A 292 -6.37 14.20 -8.99
N PRO A 293 -6.21 15.37 -8.32
CA PRO A 293 -7.14 15.81 -7.29
C PRO A 293 -8.53 16.15 -7.82
N ILE A 294 -8.64 16.51 -9.09
CA ILE A 294 -9.94 16.77 -9.73
C ILE A 294 -10.74 15.47 -9.84
N ILE A 295 -10.11 14.41 -10.33
CA ILE A 295 -10.76 13.10 -10.51
C ILE A 295 -11.04 12.48 -9.13
N THR A 296 -10.01 12.34 -8.30
CA THR A 296 -10.16 11.72 -6.97
C THR A 296 -11.18 12.45 -6.11
N GLY A 297 -11.16 13.78 -6.13
CA GLY A 297 -12.09 14.58 -5.34
C GLY A 297 -13.54 14.45 -5.83
N SER A 298 -13.78 14.46 -7.15
CA SER A 298 -15.12 14.29 -7.72
C SER A 298 -15.69 12.90 -7.43
N GLU A 299 -14.88 11.85 -7.57
CA GLU A 299 -15.28 10.47 -7.30
C GLU A 299 -15.51 10.23 -5.80
N ALA A 300 -14.66 10.79 -4.95
CA ALA A 300 -14.86 10.77 -3.51
C ALA A 300 -16.16 11.46 -3.10
N TYR A 301 -16.44 12.68 -3.64
CA TYR A 301 -17.67 13.39 -3.34
C TYR A 301 -18.91 12.58 -3.77
N GLU A 302 -18.92 11.99 -4.97
CA GLU A 302 -20.03 11.17 -5.43
C GLU A 302 -20.28 9.96 -4.53
N THR A 303 -19.21 9.28 -4.09
CA THR A 303 -19.29 8.16 -3.13
C THR A 303 -19.91 8.61 -1.80
N HIS A 304 -19.54 9.79 -1.33
CA HIS A 304 -19.93 10.29 0.00
C HIS A 304 -21.21 11.12 0.01
N ARG A 305 -21.71 11.54 -1.15
CA ARG A 305 -22.76 12.55 -1.31
C ARG A 305 -23.95 12.33 -0.38
N GLN A 306 -24.52 11.13 -0.36
CA GLN A 306 -25.70 10.84 0.45
C GLN A 306 -25.48 11.00 1.95
N TRP A 307 -24.28 10.72 2.49
CA TRP A 307 -23.97 10.92 3.91
C TRP A 307 -23.54 12.36 4.17
N PHE A 308 -22.75 12.93 3.27
CA PHE A 308 -22.17 14.26 3.45
C PHE A 308 -23.22 15.38 3.40
N GLU A 309 -24.23 15.26 2.51
CA GLU A 309 -25.34 16.23 2.44
C GLU A 309 -26.26 16.18 3.67
N HIS A 310 -26.31 15.07 4.42
CA HIS A 310 -27.20 14.92 5.57
C HIS A 310 -26.52 15.12 6.93
N ALA A 311 -25.23 14.79 7.05
CA ALA A 311 -24.52 14.79 8.31
C ALA A 311 -23.01 15.10 8.14
N PRO A 312 -22.64 16.26 7.56
CA PRO A 312 -21.24 16.61 7.32
C PRO A 312 -20.42 16.72 8.62
N GLU A 313 -21.08 17.03 9.75
CA GLU A 313 -20.45 17.14 11.08
C GLU A 313 -19.95 15.78 11.62
N ARG A 314 -20.33 14.67 11.06
CA ARG A 314 -19.84 13.33 11.43
C ARG A 314 -18.50 12.97 10.81
N TYR A 315 -18.07 13.72 9.81
CA TYR A 315 -16.74 13.60 9.23
C TYR A 315 -15.70 14.35 10.06
N GLN A 316 -14.47 13.90 10.00
CA GLN A 316 -13.36 14.70 10.52
C GLN A 316 -13.25 16.01 9.74
N PRO A 317 -12.94 17.16 10.38
CA PRO A 317 -12.97 18.47 9.73
C PRO A 317 -12.15 18.55 8.44
N ALA A 318 -10.96 17.93 8.42
CA ALA A 318 -10.11 17.92 7.23
C ALA A 318 -10.72 17.12 6.07
N THR A 319 -11.37 15.99 6.34
CA THR A 319 -12.08 15.20 5.32
C THR A 319 -13.31 15.94 4.81
N ALA A 320 -14.08 16.56 5.72
CA ALA A 320 -15.24 17.39 5.37
C ALA A 320 -14.85 18.52 4.42
N ALA A 321 -13.78 19.25 4.74
CA ALA A 321 -13.28 20.35 3.90
C ALA A 321 -12.87 19.88 2.48
N LEU A 322 -12.25 18.70 2.38
CA LEU A 322 -11.89 18.12 1.08
C LEU A 322 -13.12 17.74 0.25
N LEU A 323 -14.16 17.20 0.88
CA LEU A 323 -15.41 16.84 0.21
C LEU A 323 -16.21 18.11 -0.19
N ASP A 324 -16.35 19.09 0.71
CA ASP A 324 -17.08 20.32 0.44
C ASP A 324 -16.49 21.08 -0.76
N ALA A 325 -15.17 21.08 -0.90
CA ALA A 325 -14.46 21.69 -2.03
C ALA A 325 -14.81 21.06 -3.40
N GLN A 326 -15.48 19.90 -3.43
CA GLN A 326 -15.86 19.21 -4.66
C GLN A 326 -17.34 19.34 -5.02
N LYS A 327 -18.18 19.83 -4.10
CA LYS A 327 -19.64 19.83 -4.17
C LYS A 327 -20.17 20.41 -5.48
N ASP A 328 -19.62 21.53 -5.92
CA ASP A 328 -20.09 22.26 -7.11
C ASP A 328 -19.11 22.16 -8.29
N ARG A 329 -18.28 21.11 -8.33
CA ARG A 329 -17.33 20.94 -9.44
C ARG A 329 -18.04 20.67 -10.75
N PRO A 330 -17.78 21.48 -11.80
CA PRO A 330 -18.40 21.27 -13.10
C PRO A 330 -17.98 19.93 -13.74
N ALA A 331 -18.94 19.20 -14.29
CA ALA A 331 -18.65 17.92 -14.97
C ALA A 331 -17.63 18.06 -16.11
N VAL A 332 -17.54 19.22 -16.77
CA VAL A 332 -16.56 19.48 -17.83
C VAL A 332 -15.12 19.47 -17.30
N GLU A 333 -14.87 19.88 -16.06
CA GLU A 333 -13.55 19.82 -15.43
C GLU A 333 -13.13 18.38 -15.19
N TYR A 334 -14.03 17.55 -14.63
CA TYR A 334 -13.80 16.13 -14.46
C TYR A 334 -13.49 15.43 -15.79
N LEU A 335 -14.32 15.66 -16.82
CA LEU A 335 -14.12 15.09 -18.16
C LEU A 335 -12.80 15.53 -18.79
N HIS A 336 -12.40 16.79 -18.60
CA HIS A 336 -11.13 17.31 -19.09
C HIS A 336 -9.95 16.61 -18.36
N ALA A 337 -10.02 16.49 -17.04
CA ALA A 337 -9.00 15.83 -16.24
C ALA A 337 -8.88 14.33 -16.63
N ALA A 338 -9.99 13.62 -16.78
CA ALA A 338 -10.01 12.21 -17.18
C ALA A 338 -9.37 11.99 -18.56
N ARG A 339 -9.74 12.81 -19.56
CA ARG A 339 -9.13 12.76 -20.90
C ARG A 339 -7.64 13.13 -20.87
N THR A 340 -7.25 14.04 -19.99
CA THR A 340 -5.85 14.41 -19.77
C THR A 340 -5.05 13.22 -19.25
N ILE A 341 -5.52 12.54 -18.20
CA ILE A 341 -4.87 11.33 -17.67
C ILE A 341 -4.73 10.26 -18.75
N GLU A 342 -5.78 10.00 -19.51
CA GLU A 342 -5.75 8.99 -20.59
C GLU A 342 -4.70 9.32 -21.66
N ARG A 343 -4.63 10.58 -22.09
CA ARG A 343 -3.64 11.07 -23.07
C ARG A 343 -2.22 10.94 -22.51
N LEU A 344 -1.99 11.42 -21.28
CA LEU A 344 -0.68 11.39 -20.63
C LEU A 344 -0.20 9.97 -20.39
N ARG A 345 -1.09 9.04 -20.00
CA ARG A 345 -0.77 7.61 -19.85
C ARG A 345 -0.20 7.04 -21.15
N ARG A 346 -0.85 7.28 -22.27
CA ARG A 346 -0.37 6.81 -23.59
C ARG A 346 0.98 7.44 -23.96
N GLN A 347 1.13 8.75 -23.78
CA GLN A 347 2.36 9.49 -24.12
C GLN A 347 3.55 9.03 -23.29
N ALA A 348 3.39 8.99 -21.96
CA ALA A 348 4.45 8.59 -21.05
C ALA A 348 4.90 7.14 -21.29
N LEU A 349 3.97 6.19 -21.42
CA LEU A 349 4.30 4.78 -21.67
C LEU A 349 4.94 4.58 -23.04
N SER A 350 4.46 5.27 -24.10
CA SER A 350 5.10 5.23 -25.42
C SER A 350 6.54 5.71 -25.37
N ARG A 351 6.80 6.81 -24.67
CA ARG A 351 8.15 7.37 -24.51
C ARG A 351 9.05 6.48 -23.66
N LEU A 352 8.61 6.14 -22.45
CA LEU A 352 9.43 5.38 -21.50
C LEU A 352 9.76 3.98 -22.05
N ARG A 353 8.75 3.28 -22.58
CA ARG A 353 8.90 1.91 -23.07
C ARG A 353 9.27 1.83 -24.54
N GLY A 354 8.60 2.61 -25.41
CA GLY A 354 8.76 2.54 -26.86
C GLY A 354 10.03 3.24 -27.35
N GLU A 355 10.29 4.46 -26.91
CA GLU A 355 11.42 5.25 -27.39
C GLU A 355 12.70 4.99 -26.57
N LEU A 356 12.59 4.97 -25.22
CA LEU A 356 13.73 4.80 -24.32
C LEU A 356 14.03 3.31 -24.01
N GLY A 357 13.10 2.40 -24.28
CA GLY A 357 13.29 0.96 -24.05
C GLY A 357 13.48 0.57 -22.60
N LEU A 358 12.88 1.34 -21.65
CA LEU A 358 13.06 1.11 -20.23
C LEU A 358 12.17 -0.07 -19.77
N ASP A 359 12.66 -0.84 -18.80
CA ASP A 359 11.95 -1.93 -18.13
C ASP A 359 11.40 -1.52 -16.77
N ALA A 360 12.08 -0.56 -16.10
CA ALA A 360 11.68 -0.04 -14.79
C ALA A 360 12.12 1.42 -14.62
N LEU A 361 11.59 2.04 -13.54
CA LEU A 361 12.04 3.34 -13.07
C LEU A 361 12.44 3.23 -11.61
N VAL A 362 13.31 4.15 -11.13
CA VAL A 362 13.72 4.26 -9.73
C VAL A 362 13.71 5.72 -9.27
N THR A 363 13.22 5.95 -8.05
CA THR A 363 13.20 7.27 -7.38
C THR A 363 13.01 7.08 -5.87
N ALA A 364 13.02 8.15 -5.08
CA ALA A 364 12.56 8.10 -3.70
C ALA A 364 11.03 7.86 -3.65
N THR A 365 10.55 7.21 -2.59
CA THR A 365 9.10 7.06 -2.37
C THR A 365 8.48 8.36 -1.90
N THR A 366 9.15 9.07 -0.99
CA THR A 366 8.74 10.35 -0.43
C THR A 366 9.94 11.31 -0.37
N PRO A 367 9.73 12.63 -0.50
CA PRO A 367 10.80 13.63 -0.34
C PRO A 367 11.03 13.98 1.14
N LEU A 368 10.27 13.39 2.06
CA LEU A 368 10.32 13.60 3.50
C LEU A 368 10.48 12.25 4.20
N ARG A 369 11.10 12.28 5.37
CA ARG A 369 11.04 11.20 6.37
C ARG A 369 9.73 11.30 7.16
N ALA A 370 9.56 10.45 8.20
CA ALA A 370 8.38 10.52 9.06
C ALA A 370 8.20 11.93 9.64
N VAL A 371 6.95 12.40 9.66
CA VAL A 371 6.59 13.73 10.16
C VAL A 371 5.90 13.61 11.51
N SER A 372 5.97 14.68 12.34
CA SER A 372 5.28 14.71 13.63
C SER A 372 3.76 14.71 13.46
N GLN A 373 3.04 14.31 14.49
CA GLN A 373 1.57 14.40 14.52
C GLN A 373 1.10 15.86 14.29
N GLU A 374 1.80 16.84 14.85
CA GLU A 374 1.50 18.27 14.66
C GLU A 374 1.62 18.67 13.18
N GLN A 375 2.71 18.32 12.52
CA GLN A 375 2.91 18.55 11.08
C GLN A 375 1.84 17.86 10.24
N ALA A 376 1.48 16.61 10.61
CA ALA A 376 0.48 15.82 9.90
C ALA A 376 -0.94 16.38 10.01
N LEU A 377 -1.23 17.13 11.08
CA LEU A 377 -2.50 17.82 11.33
C LEU A 377 -2.52 19.26 10.81
N SER A 378 -1.43 19.75 10.22
CA SER A 378 -1.37 21.08 9.64
C SER A 378 -2.45 21.31 8.60
N ALA A 379 -3.12 22.46 8.66
CA ALA A 379 -4.08 22.90 7.65
C ALA A 379 -3.40 23.25 6.31
N ASP A 380 -2.10 23.57 6.32
CA ASP A 380 -1.33 23.80 5.10
C ASP A 380 -0.93 22.45 4.47
N PRO A 381 -1.49 22.11 3.30
CA PRO A 381 -1.16 20.85 2.63
C PRO A 381 0.31 20.74 2.19
N ALA A 382 1.04 21.85 2.10
CA ALA A 382 2.45 21.85 1.73
C ALA A 382 3.36 21.28 2.83
N VAL A 383 2.91 21.27 4.09
CA VAL A 383 3.68 20.77 5.23
C VAL A 383 3.87 19.25 5.18
N ALA A 384 2.81 18.50 4.93
CA ALA A 384 2.89 17.04 4.91
C ALA A 384 2.10 16.40 3.75
N ARG A 385 0.84 16.83 3.51
CA ARG A 385 -0.06 16.16 2.58
C ARG A 385 0.51 16.09 1.16
N THR A 386 0.84 17.22 0.57
CA THR A 386 1.34 17.30 -0.82
C THR A 386 2.69 16.61 -0.99
N PRO A 387 3.71 16.84 -0.15
CA PRO A 387 4.98 16.14 -0.25
C PRO A 387 4.83 14.60 -0.19
N LEU A 388 4.04 14.07 0.74
CA LEU A 388 3.86 12.62 0.91
C LEU A 388 3.11 11.94 -0.25
N LEU A 389 2.39 12.70 -1.09
CA LEU A 389 1.64 12.20 -2.24
C LEU A 389 2.41 12.30 -3.56
N ARG A 390 3.16 13.40 -3.77
CA ARG A 390 3.57 13.86 -5.09
C ARG A 390 4.41 12.86 -5.89
N MET A 391 5.29 12.11 -5.24
CA MET A 391 6.20 11.16 -5.91
C MET A 391 5.53 9.82 -6.23
N CYS A 392 4.35 9.57 -5.70
CA CYS A 392 3.61 8.34 -5.90
C CYS A 392 2.45 8.46 -6.90
N ILE A 393 1.76 9.61 -6.92
CA ILE A 393 0.57 9.87 -7.77
C ILE A 393 0.78 9.52 -9.25
N PRO A 394 1.89 9.87 -9.91
CA PRO A 394 2.05 9.58 -11.34
C PRO A 394 1.91 8.08 -11.67
N PHE A 395 2.29 7.19 -10.76
CA PHE A 395 2.24 5.74 -10.98
C PHE A 395 0.85 5.13 -10.69
N ASN A 396 0.00 5.80 -9.90
CA ASN A 396 -1.42 5.48 -9.86
C ASN A 396 -2.11 5.96 -11.15
N ALA A 397 -1.79 7.19 -11.59
CA ALA A 397 -2.31 7.73 -12.83
C ALA A 397 -1.90 6.90 -14.06
N LEU A 398 -0.69 6.37 -14.09
CA LEU A 398 -0.22 5.46 -15.14
C LEU A 398 -0.83 4.05 -15.02
N GLY A 399 -1.30 3.65 -13.84
CA GLY A 399 -1.84 2.32 -13.58
C GLY A 399 -0.79 1.21 -13.58
N ILE A 400 0.49 1.54 -13.38
CA ILE A 400 1.63 0.60 -13.42
C ILE A 400 2.09 0.22 -12.02
N PRO A 401 2.72 -0.96 -11.81
CA PRO A 401 3.13 -1.40 -10.48
C PRO A 401 4.26 -0.56 -9.92
N ALA A 402 4.24 -0.35 -8.62
CA ALA A 402 5.29 0.36 -7.89
C ALA A 402 5.49 -0.27 -6.50
N ILE A 403 6.75 -0.41 -6.10
CA ILE A 403 7.15 -1.02 -4.83
C ILE A 403 8.02 -0.02 -4.08
N SER A 404 7.66 0.29 -2.84
CA SER A 404 8.54 1.01 -1.91
C SER A 404 9.34 0.00 -1.11
N VAL A 405 10.66 0.16 -1.09
CA VAL A 405 11.57 -0.66 -0.30
C VAL A 405 12.41 0.23 0.62
N PRO A 406 12.71 -0.19 1.85
CA PRO A 406 13.61 0.57 2.71
C PRO A 406 15.03 0.60 2.14
N ALA A 407 15.66 1.78 2.10
CA ALA A 407 17.04 1.92 1.71
C ALA A 407 17.95 1.28 2.77
N PRO A 408 18.88 0.40 2.39
CA PRO A 408 19.78 -0.25 3.35
C PRO A 408 20.79 0.74 3.94
N GLY A 409 21.21 0.50 5.21
CA GLY A 409 22.26 1.26 5.88
C GLY A 409 21.91 2.70 6.23
N VAL A 410 20.63 3.07 6.24
CA VAL A 410 20.16 4.39 6.69
C VAL A 410 20.06 4.40 8.21
N GLU A 411 20.74 5.36 8.85
CA GLU A 411 20.61 5.62 10.28
C GLU A 411 19.40 6.54 10.58
N GLY A 412 18.72 6.28 11.69
CA GLY A 412 17.54 7.05 12.13
C GLY A 412 16.26 6.65 11.39
N ASP A 413 15.43 7.63 11.02
CA ASP A 413 14.15 7.38 10.37
C ASP A 413 14.35 6.73 8.99
N PRO A 414 13.54 5.72 8.65
CA PRO A 414 13.63 5.02 7.38
C PRO A 414 13.50 5.94 6.16
N ILE A 415 14.14 5.55 5.07
CA ILE A 415 14.00 6.15 3.74
C ILE A 415 13.51 5.07 2.78
N GLY A 416 12.41 5.32 2.08
CA GLY A 416 11.90 4.42 1.05
C GLY A 416 12.40 4.78 -0.33
N ILE A 417 12.89 3.79 -1.05
CA ILE A 417 13.16 3.85 -2.49
C ILE A 417 12.00 3.23 -3.24
N GLN A 418 11.49 3.92 -4.24
CA GLN A 418 10.41 3.43 -5.07
C GLN A 418 10.95 2.89 -6.39
N VAL A 419 10.64 1.62 -6.66
CA VAL A 419 10.90 0.96 -7.94
C VAL A 419 9.59 0.74 -8.66
N ILE A 420 9.54 1.09 -9.93
CA ILE A 420 8.32 1.07 -10.75
C ILE A 420 8.57 0.18 -11.97
N GLY A 421 7.74 -0.82 -12.18
CA GLY A 421 7.80 -1.68 -13.35
C GLY A 421 7.05 -1.08 -14.54
N LEU A 422 7.61 -1.21 -15.73
CA LEU A 422 6.97 -0.76 -16.97
C LEU A 422 6.35 -1.94 -17.71
N PRO A 423 5.16 -1.80 -18.30
CA PRO A 423 4.47 -2.89 -18.98
C PRO A 423 5.26 -3.30 -20.24
N THR A 424 5.36 -4.60 -20.49
CA THR A 424 5.93 -5.14 -21.74
C THR A 424 4.83 -5.42 -22.76
N THR A 425 5.15 -5.33 -24.05
CA THR A 425 4.22 -5.68 -25.15
C THR A 425 4.00 -7.19 -25.30
N ALA A 426 4.75 -8.02 -24.60
CA ALA A 426 4.79 -9.47 -24.72
C ALA A 426 4.24 -10.16 -23.46
N GLY A 427 3.02 -9.87 -23.04
CA GLY A 427 2.38 -10.56 -21.92
C GLY A 427 1.12 -11.30 -22.34
N GLY A 428 1.09 -12.64 -22.20
CA GLY A 428 -0.15 -13.43 -22.25
C GLY A 428 -1.04 -13.17 -21.03
N HIS A 429 -2.33 -13.52 -21.10
CA HIS A 429 -3.26 -13.42 -19.97
C HIS A 429 -2.69 -14.12 -18.72
N GLY A 430 -2.65 -13.40 -17.58
CA GLY A 430 -2.17 -13.90 -16.29
C GLY A 430 -0.68 -13.72 -16.02
N SER A 431 0.14 -13.26 -16.99
CA SER A 431 1.53 -12.86 -16.73
C SER A 431 1.58 -11.41 -16.25
N HIS A 432 2.41 -11.15 -15.24
CA HIS A 432 2.62 -9.82 -14.66
C HIS A 432 4.09 -9.37 -14.86
N PRO A 433 4.53 -9.11 -16.11
CA PRO A 433 5.94 -8.83 -16.38
C PRO A 433 6.42 -7.50 -15.77
N ALA A 434 5.53 -6.52 -15.64
CA ALA A 434 5.86 -5.25 -14.99
C ALA A 434 6.10 -5.43 -13.49
N GLU A 435 5.27 -6.23 -12.80
CA GLU A 435 5.46 -6.61 -11.40
C GLU A 435 6.75 -7.41 -11.22
N SER A 436 7.04 -8.32 -12.15
CA SER A 436 8.27 -9.12 -12.12
C SER A 436 9.53 -8.27 -12.26
N ALA A 437 9.54 -7.27 -13.15
CA ALA A 437 10.64 -6.31 -13.29
C ALA A 437 10.77 -5.42 -12.04
N ALA A 438 9.64 -4.94 -11.50
CA ALA A 438 9.65 -4.15 -10.27
C ALA A 438 10.19 -4.95 -9.08
N LEU A 439 9.74 -6.20 -8.89
CA LEU A 439 10.22 -7.09 -7.82
C LEU A 439 11.70 -7.43 -7.98
N ALA A 440 12.18 -7.68 -9.21
CA ALA A 440 13.60 -7.94 -9.47
C ALA A 440 14.46 -6.75 -9.05
N CYS A 441 14.11 -5.54 -9.51
CA CYS A 441 14.83 -4.32 -9.12
C CYS A 441 14.70 -4.05 -7.61
N ALA A 442 13.54 -4.28 -7.01
CA ALA A 442 13.33 -4.12 -5.57
C ALA A 442 14.25 -5.04 -4.74
N LEU A 443 14.42 -6.31 -5.18
CA LEU A 443 15.35 -7.26 -4.56
C LEU A 443 16.82 -6.85 -4.66
N ALA A 444 17.20 -6.10 -5.68
CA ALA A 444 18.58 -5.62 -5.83
C ALA A 444 18.85 -4.35 -4.99
N VAL A 445 17.81 -3.58 -4.69
CA VAL A 445 17.89 -2.33 -3.92
C VAL A 445 17.81 -2.56 -2.42
N GLY A 446 16.95 -3.45 -1.94
CA GLY A 446 16.69 -3.76 -0.52
C GLY A 446 17.20 -5.11 -0.12
#